data_f8c6143ac98f6cdc16988caf5a4fc5ab
#
_entry.id   f8c6143ac98f6cdc16988caf5a4fc5ab
#
_cell.length_a   1.000
_cell.length_b   1.000
_cell.length_c   1.000
_cell.angle_alpha   90.00
_cell.angle_beta   90.00
_cell.angle_gamma   90.00
#
_symmetry.space_group_name_H-M   'P 1'
#
loop_
_entity.id
_entity.type
_entity.pdbx_description
1 polymer ?
#
loop_
_entity_poly.entity_id
_entity_poly.type
_entity_poly.pdbx_seq_one_letter_code
_entity_poly.pdbx_strand_id
1 'polypeptide(L)'
;LAHFDNREELARDSSGSEDARIASEVEQVLTEWAQSMGGFLRRLSGGRFLILTDEIHIRQAMEKRFEVLDKIREIKAGERRSATVSIGVARGAESLQEAEQWARKALEMALGRGGDQVAVKQKNDTYEFFGGLSKGVEKRDKVRTRVIAATLSDHIKESENVLIMGHRFS
;
A
#
# COMPACT_ATOMS: atom_id res chain seq x y z
N LEU A 1 -4.07 -3.16 -4.70
CA LEU A 1 -3.15 -2.64 -5.72
C LEU A 1 -1.78 -2.42 -5.11
N ALA A 2 -0.75 -3.09 -5.59
CA ALA A 2 0.61 -2.95 -5.14
C ALA A 2 1.45 -2.15 -6.15
N HIS A 3 2.41 -1.40 -5.66
CA HIS A 3 3.32 -0.61 -6.47
C HIS A 3 4.75 -0.80 -5.98
N PHE A 4 5.67 -1.09 -6.91
CA PHE A 4 7.09 -1.19 -6.64
C PHE A 4 7.68 0.24 -6.62
N ASP A 5 7.88 0.77 -5.42
CA ASP A 5 8.16 2.19 -5.18
C ASP A 5 9.43 2.72 -5.82
N ASN A 6 10.52 2.00 -5.65
CA ASN A 6 11.86 2.47 -6.01
C ASN A 6 12.46 1.73 -7.20
N ARG A 7 11.63 1.22 -8.09
CA ARG A 7 12.07 0.46 -9.26
C ARG A 7 13.06 1.22 -10.14
N GLU A 8 12.71 2.47 -10.47
CA GLU A 8 13.56 3.29 -11.34
C GLU A 8 14.88 3.70 -10.68
N GLU A 9 14.82 3.94 -9.37
CA GLU A 9 16.01 4.30 -8.60
C GLU A 9 16.97 3.12 -8.51
N LEU A 10 16.48 1.93 -8.23
CA LEU A 10 17.29 0.72 -8.19
C LEU A 10 17.86 0.36 -9.56
N ALA A 11 17.11 0.61 -10.64
CA ALA A 11 17.55 0.37 -12.00
C ALA A 11 18.74 1.26 -12.41
N ARG A 12 18.83 2.48 -11.90
CA ARG A 12 19.95 3.39 -12.17
C ARG A 12 21.25 2.94 -11.53
N ASP A 13 21.17 2.29 -10.38
CA ASP A 13 22.32 1.89 -9.57
C ASP A 13 22.77 0.45 -9.81
N SER A 14 22.04 -0.30 -10.62
CA SER A 14 22.31 -1.71 -10.90
C SER A 14 22.59 -1.95 -12.39
N SER A 15 23.27 -3.06 -12.66
CA SER A 15 23.38 -3.56 -14.05
C SER A 15 22.00 -4.01 -14.55
N GLY A 16 21.77 -4.01 -15.87
CA GLY A 16 20.50 -4.43 -16.45
C GLY A 16 20.04 -5.83 -16.03
N SER A 17 20.99 -6.76 -15.78
CA SER A 17 20.70 -8.11 -15.30
C SER A 17 20.27 -8.12 -13.83
N GLU A 18 20.85 -7.27 -13.00
CA GLU A 18 20.49 -7.14 -11.60
C GLU A 18 19.11 -6.48 -11.44
N ASP A 19 18.82 -5.46 -12.23
CA ASP A 19 17.50 -4.83 -12.26
C ASP A 19 16.38 -5.82 -12.61
N ALA A 20 16.60 -6.65 -13.65
CA ALA A 20 15.67 -7.70 -14.04
C ALA A 20 15.48 -8.74 -12.92
N ARG A 21 16.55 -9.10 -12.22
CA ARG A 21 16.52 -10.02 -11.08
C ARG A 21 15.67 -9.44 -9.94
N ILE A 22 15.90 -8.20 -9.55
CA ILE A 22 15.17 -7.54 -8.48
C ILE A 22 13.68 -7.44 -8.80
N ALA A 23 13.33 -6.99 -10.01
CA ALA A 23 11.94 -6.89 -10.45
C ALA A 23 11.25 -8.27 -10.45
N SER A 24 11.94 -9.33 -10.87
CA SER A 24 11.44 -10.69 -10.84
C SER A 24 11.22 -11.20 -9.42
N GLU A 25 12.15 -10.94 -8.51
CA GLU A 25 12.03 -11.33 -7.10
C GLU A 25 10.87 -10.62 -6.40
N VAL A 26 10.69 -9.32 -6.64
CA VAL A 26 9.55 -8.57 -6.12
C VAL A 26 8.24 -9.16 -6.60
N GLU A 27 8.10 -9.43 -7.89
CA GLU A 27 6.91 -10.04 -8.46
C GLU A 27 6.66 -11.43 -7.89
N GLN A 28 7.70 -12.23 -7.70
CA GLN A 28 7.60 -13.56 -7.13
C GLN A 28 7.07 -13.53 -5.70
N VAL A 29 7.59 -12.65 -4.85
CA VAL A 29 7.12 -12.49 -3.47
C VAL A 29 5.66 -12.07 -3.44
N LEU A 30 5.26 -11.10 -4.27
CA LEU A 30 3.87 -10.67 -4.36
C LEU A 30 2.95 -11.76 -4.90
N THR A 31 3.41 -12.56 -5.85
CA THR A 31 2.65 -13.70 -6.40
C THR A 31 2.42 -14.77 -5.34
N GLU A 32 3.46 -15.16 -4.62
CA GLU A 32 3.37 -16.13 -3.53
C GLU A 32 2.44 -15.64 -2.41
N TRP A 33 2.51 -14.36 -2.09
CA TRP A 33 1.62 -13.74 -1.12
C TRP A 33 0.16 -13.78 -1.58
N ALA A 34 -0.11 -13.41 -2.84
CA ALA A 34 -1.46 -13.49 -3.41
C ALA A 34 -2.01 -14.94 -3.38
N GLN A 35 -1.18 -15.91 -3.74
CA GLN A 35 -1.55 -17.32 -3.68
C GLN A 35 -1.81 -17.80 -2.25
N SER A 36 -1.03 -17.37 -1.28
CA SER A 36 -1.23 -17.69 0.13
C SER A 36 -2.56 -17.16 0.69
N MET A 37 -3.08 -16.12 0.05
CA MET A 37 -4.40 -15.53 0.37
C MET A 37 -5.54 -16.11 -0.48
N GLY A 38 -5.32 -17.22 -1.17
CA GLY A 38 -6.33 -17.83 -2.02
C GLY A 38 -6.72 -16.96 -3.23
N GLY A 39 -5.90 -15.98 -3.56
CA GLY A 39 -6.13 -15.04 -4.64
C GLY A 39 -5.16 -15.21 -5.80
N PHE A 40 -5.12 -14.24 -6.66
CA PHE A 40 -4.20 -14.19 -7.79
C PHE A 40 -3.67 -12.79 -8.03
N LEU A 41 -2.54 -12.73 -8.74
CA LEU A 41 -1.87 -11.50 -9.10
C LEU A 41 -1.90 -11.29 -10.62
N ARG A 42 -2.15 -10.07 -11.03
CA ARG A 42 -2.01 -9.64 -12.42
C ARG A 42 -1.05 -8.46 -12.50
N ARG A 43 -0.07 -8.56 -13.39
CA ARG A 43 0.85 -7.46 -13.67
C ARG A 43 0.14 -6.37 -14.45
N LEU A 44 0.29 -5.12 -14.00
CA LEU A 44 -0.12 -3.92 -14.71
C LEU A 44 1.11 -3.17 -15.19
N SER A 45 0.91 -2.09 -15.93
CA SER A 45 2.02 -1.23 -16.37
C SER A 45 2.60 -0.40 -15.21
N GLY A 46 3.83 0.09 -15.39
CA GLY A 46 4.44 1.03 -14.46
C GLY A 46 4.82 0.46 -13.09
N GLY A 47 5.16 -0.83 -13.02
CA GLY A 47 5.55 -1.47 -11.76
C GLY A 47 4.40 -1.70 -10.79
N ARG A 48 3.18 -1.75 -11.30
CA ARG A 48 1.96 -2.01 -10.50
C ARG A 48 1.46 -3.43 -10.69
N PHE A 49 0.79 -3.93 -9.66
CA PHE A 49 0.23 -5.28 -9.60
C PHE A 49 -1.18 -5.22 -9.01
N LEU A 50 -2.11 -5.88 -9.66
CA LEU A 50 -3.45 -6.07 -9.14
C LEU A 50 -3.52 -7.43 -8.44
N ILE A 51 -4.02 -7.44 -7.21
CA ILE A 51 -4.23 -8.66 -6.44
C ILE A 51 -5.69 -8.71 -6.05
N LEU A 52 -6.35 -9.83 -6.33
CA LEU A 52 -7.71 -10.10 -5.90
C LEU A 52 -7.69 -11.21 -4.85
N THR A 53 -8.39 -10.98 -3.76
CA THR A 53 -8.53 -11.94 -2.67
C THR A 53 -9.86 -11.68 -1.95
N ASP A 54 -10.14 -12.45 -0.92
CA ASP A 54 -11.37 -12.34 -0.14
C ASP A 54 -11.17 -11.58 1.20
N GLU A 55 -12.28 -11.28 1.84
CA GLU A 55 -12.31 -10.52 3.11
C GLU A 55 -11.57 -11.24 4.24
N ILE A 56 -11.70 -12.57 4.32
CA ILE A 56 -11.10 -13.38 5.39
C ILE A 56 -9.58 -13.27 5.34
N HIS A 57 -9.01 -13.39 4.14
CA HIS A 57 -7.56 -13.34 3.96
C HIS A 57 -7.01 -11.91 4.12
N ILE A 58 -7.76 -10.88 3.71
CA ILE A 58 -7.37 -9.48 3.97
C ILE A 58 -7.34 -9.21 5.48
N ARG A 59 -8.32 -9.71 6.22
CA ARG A 59 -8.34 -9.57 7.68
C ARG A 59 -7.12 -10.24 8.32
N GLN A 60 -6.77 -11.44 7.87
CA GLN A 60 -5.58 -12.13 8.34
C GLN A 60 -4.29 -11.36 8.00
N ALA A 61 -4.20 -10.78 6.81
CA ALA A 61 -3.07 -9.95 6.41
C ALA A 61 -2.94 -8.71 7.29
N MET A 62 -4.05 -8.09 7.66
CA MET A 62 -4.08 -6.96 8.60
C MET A 62 -3.61 -7.37 9.99
N GLU A 63 -4.07 -8.51 10.50
CA GLU A 63 -3.63 -9.06 11.80
C GLU A 63 -2.12 -9.32 11.83
N LYS A 64 -1.57 -9.86 10.75
CA LYS A 64 -0.14 -10.07 10.56
C LYS A 64 0.63 -8.80 10.17
N ARG A 65 -0.07 -7.67 10.07
CA ARG A 65 0.49 -6.37 9.75
C ARG A 65 1.21 -6.34 8.40
N PHE A 66 0.69 -7.08 7.43
CA PHE A 66 1.26 -7.16 6.09
C PHE A 66 2.74 -7.53 6.07
N GLU A 67 3.06 -8.73 6.55
CA GLU A 67 4.44 -9.27 6.57
C GLU A 67 5.13 -9.24 5.22
N VAL A 68 4.36 -9.20 4.13
CA VAL A 68 4.89 -9.12 2.77
C VAL A 68 5.82 -7.90 2.57
N LEU A 69 5.58 -6.81 3.28
CA LEU A 69 6.47 -5.63 3.25
C LEU A 69 7.88 -5.99 3.72
N ASP A 70 7.99 -6.77 4.79
CA ASP A 70 9.29 -7.20 5.33
C ASP A 70 10.01 -8.14 4.37
N LYS A 71 9.30 -9.05 3.74
CA LYS A 71 9.85 -9.95 2.72
C LYS A 71 10.39 -9.19 1.51
N ILE A 72 9.67 -8.17 1.05
CA ILE A 72 10.13 -7.32 -0.04
C ILE A 72 11.38 -6.55 0.35
N ARG A 73 11.45 -6.03 1.58
CA ARG A 73 12.63 -5.29 2.08
C ARG A 73 13.88 -6.15 2.18
N GLU A 74 13.76 -7.47 2.23
CA GLU A 74 14.88 -8.40 2.19
C GLU A 74 15.53 -8.49 0.80
N ILE A 75 14.84 -8.06 -0.25
CA ILE A 75 15.36 -8.01 -1.62
C ILE A 75 16.28 -6.79 -1.74
N LYS A 76 17.57 -7.02 -1.88
CA LYS A 76 18.57 -5.96 -1.87
C LYS A 76 19.18 -5.71 -3.25
N ALA A 77 19.38 -4.44 -3.55
CA ALA A 77 20.18 -3.95 -4.67
C ALA A 77 21.46 -3.35 -4.10
N GLY A 78 22.59 -4.07 -4.18
CA GLY A 78 23.81 -3.67 -3.52
C GLY A 78 23.74 -3.77 -1.98
N GLU A 79 24.68 -3.14 -1.30
CA GLU A 79 24.80 -3.27 0.18
C GLU A 79 23.87 -2.35 0.98
N ARG A 80 23.30 -1.31 0.37
CA ARG A 80 22.61 -0.23 1.08
C ARG A 80 21.17 0.01 0.72
N ARG A 81 20.65 -0.61 -0.34
CA ARG A 81 19.30 -0.35 -0.83
C ARG A 81 18.46 -1.61 -0.83
N SER A 82 17.24 -1.47 -0.38
CA SER A 82 16.24 -2.53 -0.40
C SER A 82 15.11 -2.17 -1.33
N ALA A 83 14.49 -3.17 -1.96
CA ALA A 83 13.23 -2.98 -2.66
C ALA A 83 12.14 -2.62 -1.65
N THR A 84 11.24 -1.74 -2.02
CA THR A 84 10.04 -1.42 -1.23
C THR A 84 8.80 -1.43 -2.10
N VAL A 85 7.68 -1.78 -1.51
CA VAL A 85 6.37 -1.71 -2.17
C VAL A 85 5.39 -0.92 -1.32
N SER A 86 4.49 -0.22 -1.98
CA SER A 86 3.32 0.39 -1.35
C SER A 86 2.09 -0.35 -1.83
N ILE A 87 1.13 -0.56 -0.95
CA ILE A 87 -0.07 -1.32 -1.26
C ILE A 87 -1.30 -0.52 -0.85
N GLY A 88 -2.22 -0.36 -1.79
CA GLY A 88 -3.55 0.16 -1.53
C GLY A 88 -4.56 -0.99 -1.52
N VAL A 89 -5.31 -1.10 -0.44
CA VAL A 89 -6.32 -2.13 -0.25
C VAL A 89 -7.70 -1.50 -0.18
N ALA A 90 -8.64 -2.07 -0.93
CA ALA A 90 -10.05 -1.77 -0.81
C ALA A 90 -10.75 -2.90 -0.04
N ARG A 91 -11.52 -2.51 0.96
CA ARG A 91 -12.24 -3.46 1.79
C ARG A 91 -13.71 -3.07 1.92
N GLY A 92 -14.60 -4.01 1.61
CA GLY A 92 -16.04 -3.80 1.75
C GLY A 92 -16.68 -2.96 0.65
N ALA A 93 -16.05 -2.85 -0.52
CA ALA A 93 -16.64 -2.21 -1.69
C ALA A 93 -17.78 -3.07 -2.26
N GLU A 94 -18.77 -2.42 -2.86
CA GLU A 94 -19.97 -3.09 -3.38
C GLU A 94 -19.78 -3.66 -4.79
N SER A 95 -18.77 -3.20 -5.50
CA SER A 95 -18.43 -3.66 -6.86
C SER A 95 -16.93 -3.71 -7.06
N LEU A 96 -16.49 -4.45 -8.08
CA LEU A 96 -15.07 -4.48 -8.47
C LEU A 96 -14.57 -3.12 -8.94
N GLN A 97 -15.41 -2.37 -9.62
CA GLN A 97 -15.07 -1.02 -10.08
C GLN A 97 -14.84 -0.06 -8.90
N GLU A 98 -15.71 -0.11 -7.90
CA GLU A 98 -15.55 0.66 -6.67
C GLU A 98 -14.31 0.22 -5.89
N ALA A 99 -14.08 -1.09 -5.78
CA ALA A 99 -12.90 -1.65 -5.14
C ALA A 99 -11.61 -1.16 -5.81
N GLU A 100 -11.56 -1.11 -7.13
CA GLU A 100 -10.40 -0.60 -7.86
C GLU A 100 -10.16 0.88 -7.56
N GLN A 101 -11.21 1.71 -7.57
CA GLN A 101 -11.12 3.13 -7.24
C GLN A 101 -10.62 3.35 -5.82
N TRP A 102 -11.13 2.59 -4.87
CA TRP A 102 -10.71 2.67 -3.47
C TRP A 102 -9.26 2.23 -3.28
N ALA A 103 -8.87 1.16 -3.95
CA ALA A 103 -7.50 0.67 -3.89
C ALA A 103 -6.50 1.70 -4.48
N ARG A 104 -6.87 2.38 -5.55
CA ARG A 104 -6.07 3.47 -6.13
C ARG A 104 -5.91 4.63 -5.16
N LYS A 105 -7.00 5.08 -4.56
CA LYS A 105 -6.97 6.16 -3.56
C LYS A 105 -6.11 5.77 -2.36
N ALA A 106 -6.27 4.55 -1.87
CA ALA A 106 -5.46 4.05 -0.76
C ALA A 106 -3.98 4.00 -1.14
N LEU A 107 -3.64 3.54 -2.34
CA LEU A 107 -2.26 3.52 -2.82
C LEU A 107 -1.66 4.93 -2.91
N GLU A 108 -2.41 5.90 -3.43
CA GLU A 108 -1.99 7.30 -3.49
C GLU A 108 -1.70 7.85 -2.09
N MET A 109 -2.52 7.49 -1.11
CA MET A 109 -2.29 7.86 0.28
C MET A 109 -1.00 7.25 0.83
N ALA A 110 -0.76 5.97 0.59
CA ALA A 110 0.46 5.29 1.00
C ALA A 110 1.71 5.93 0.37
N LEU A 111 1.66 6.22 -0.92
CA LEU A 111 2.74 6.90 -1.65
C LEU A 111 2.97 8.33 -1.15
N GLY A 112 1.90 9.07 -0.90
CA GLY A 112 1.97 10.43 -0.36
C GLY A 112 2.59 10.50 1.04
N ARG A 113 2.56 9.40 1.80
CA ARG A 113 3.18 9.28 3.13
C ARG A 113 4.63 8.80 3.08
N GLY A 114 5.21 8.66 1.90
CA GLY A 114 6.59 8.25 1.70
C GLY A 114 6.77 6.82 1.17
N GLY A 115 5.70 6.10 0.90
CA GLY A 115 5.76 4.73 0.43
C GLY A 115 6.16 3.71 1.48
N ASP A 116 6.48 2.50 1.05
CA ASP A 116 6.89 1.37 1.90
C ASP A 116 5.88 1.06 3.01
N GLN A 117 4.62 1.08 2.65
CA GLN A 117 3.51 0.89 3.59
C GLN A 117 2.24 0.44 2.88
N VAL A 118 1.28 -0.01 3.67
CA VAL A 118 -0.05 -0.38 3.20
C VAL A 118 -1.06 0.61 3.73
N ALA A 119 -1.95 1.09 2.86
CA ALA A 119 -3.15 1.83 3.24
C ALA A 119 -4.37 0.97 2.91
N VAL A 120 -5.25 0.80 3.87
CA VAL A 120 -6.51 0.06 3.72
C VAL A 120 -7.67 1.04 3.79
N LYS A 121 -8.39 1.20 2.68
CA LYS A 121 -9.62 2.00 2.63
C LYS A 121 -10.83 1.11 2.93
N GLN A 122 -11.63 1.54 3.87
CA GLN A 122 -12.88 0.90 4.28
C GLN A 122 -14.07 1.81 3.99
N LYS A 123 -15.29 1.31 4.20
CA LYS A 123 -16.51 2.12 4.17
C LYS A 123 -16.39 3.33 5.12
N ASN A 124 -17.09 4.40 4.82
CA ASN A 124 -17.08 5.67 5.57
C ASN A 124 -15.76 6.47 5.47
N ASP A 125 -15.03 6.31 4.37
CA ASP A 125 -13.75 7.01 4.13
C ASP A 125 -12.72 6.83 5.25
N THR A 126 -12.75 5.68 5.92
CA THR A 126 -11.77 5.33 6.95
C THR A 126 -10.56 4.67 6.32
N TYR A 127 -9.39 5.08 6.77
CA TYR A 127 -8.11 4.52 6.31
C TYR A 127 -7.33 3.97 7.49
N GLU A 128 -6.76 2.78 7.31
CA GLU A 128 -5.78 2.22 8.24
C GLU A 128 -4.44 2.09 7.53
N PHE A 129 -3.35 2.36 8.24
CA PHE A 129 -2.00 2.30 7.69
C PHE A 129 -1.17 1.27 8.42
N PHE A 130 -0.37 0.52 7.66
CA PHE A 130 0.51 -0.54 8.15
C PHE A 130 1.89 -0.37 7.53
N GLY A 131 2.94 -0.59 8.29
CA GLY A 131 4.31 -0.39 7.83
C GLY A 131 4.74 1.08 7.91
N GLY A 132 5.82 1.43 7.22
CA GLY A 132 6.42 2.75 7.28
C GLY A 132 7.56 2.84 8.31
N LEU A 133 8.02 4.05 8.58
CA LEU A 133 9.16 4.32 9.46
C LEU A 133 8.84 3.97 10.92
N SER A 134 9.56 3.04 11.46
CA SER A 134 9.63 2.55 12.85
C SER A 134 8.29 2.29 13.60
N LYS A 135 8.25 1.19 14.32
CA LYS A 135 7.08 0.73 15.10
C LYS A 135 6.54 1.74 16.13
N GLY A 136 7.36 2.70 16.58
CA GLY A 136 6.96 3.72 17.55
C GLY A 136 6.25 4.93 16.92
N VAL A 137 6.68 5.33 15.74
CA VAL A 137 6.06 6.42 14.97
C VAL A 137 4.73 5.96 14.36
N GLU A 138 4.66 4.70 13.97
CA GLU A 138 3.48 4.08 13.39
C GLU A 138 2.25 4.13 14.33
N LYS A 139 2.46 3.94 15.62
CA LYS A 139 1.38 4.00 16.61
C LYS A 139 0.82 5.42 16.82
N ARG A 140 1.68 6.43 16.74
CA ARG A 140 1.29 7.86 16.81
C ARG A 140 0.57 8.31 15.56
N ASP A 141 1.03 7.91 14.39
CA ASP A 141 0.43 8.29 13.11
C ASP A 141 -0.94 7.64 12.92
N LYS A 142 -1.14 6.40 13.36
CA LYS A 142 -2.45 5.76 13.34
C LYS A 142 -3.49 6.52 14.18
N VAL A 143 -3.12 6.95 15.38
CA VAL A 143 -4.02 7.72 16.25
C VAL A 143 -4.32 9.09 15.64
N ARG A 144 -3.30 9.78 15.13
CA ARG A 144 -3.47 11.07 14.47
C ARG A 144 -4.32 10.99 13.21
N THR A 145 -4.07 10.01 12.37
CA THR A 145 -4.82 9.86 11.12
C THR A 145 -6.27 9.45 11.38
N ARG A 146 -6.54 8.62 12.38
CA ARG A 146 -7.91 8.30 12.81
C ARG A 146 -8.64 9.53 13.34
N VAL A 147 -8.00 10.33 14.16
CA VAL A 147 -8.58 11.56 14.71
C VAL A 147 -8.85 12.58 13.60
N ILE A 148 -7.91 12.78 12.68
CA ILE A 148 -8.07 13.71 11.55
C ILE A 148 -9.16 13.20 10.60
N ALA A 149 -9.19 11.92 10.27
CA ALA A 149 -10.21 11.34 9.41
C ALA A 149 -11.60 11.40 10.04
N ALA A 150 -11.74 11.15 11.34
CA ALA A 150 -12.99 11.27 12.06
C ALA A 150 -13.46 12.74 12.11
N THR A 151 -12.56 13.68 12.40
CA THR A 151 -12.87 15.11 12.44
C THR A 151 -13.28 15.64 11.07
N LEU A 152 -12.59 15.24 10.00
CA LEU A 152 -12.93 15.60 8.62
C LEU A 152 -14.27 14.99 8.20
N SER A 153 -14.54 13.73 8.59
CA SER A 153 -15.82 13.06 8.31
C SER A 153 -16.99 13.80 8.98
N ASP A 154 -16.81 14.25 10.21
CA ASP A 154 -17.83 15.03 10.92
C ASP A 154 -18.06 16.39 10.27
N HIS A 155 -17.02 17.10 9.86
CA HIS A 155 -17.13 18.35 9.11
C HIS A 155 -17.77 18.20 7.73
N ILE A 156 -17.50 17.10 7.03
CA ILE A 156 -18.11 16.78 5.73
C ILE A 156 -19.61 16.54 5.88
N LYS A 157 -20.06 15.93 6.96
CA LYS A 157 -21.49 15.70 7.26
C LYS A 157 -22.24 16.99 7.58
N GLU A 158 -21.57 17.99 8.13
CA GLU A 158 -22.16 19.26 8.51
C GLU A 158 -22.15 20.32 7.41
N SER A 159 -21.36 20.12 6.37
CA SER A 159 -21.15 21.10 5.29
C SER A 159 -21.49 20.51 3.91
N GLU A 160 -22.33 21.23 3.15
CA GLU A 160 -22.66 20.82 1.78
C GLU A 160 -21.49 20.94 0.78
N ASN A 161 -20.48 21.74 1.10
CA ASN A 161 -19.31 21.98 0.24
C ASN A 161 -18.04 22.04 1.07
N VAL A 162 -17.29 20.95 1.08
CA VAL A 162 -15.95 20.91 1.72
C VAL A 162 -14.89 20.69 0.66
N LEU A 163 -13.98 21.65 0.50
CA LEU A 163 -12.78 21.51 -0.29
C LEU A 163 -11.66 20.98 0.58
N ILE A 164 -11.30 19.70 0.38
CA ILE A 164 -10.15 19.11 1.06
C ILE A 164 -8.94 19.29 0.19
N MET A 165 -8.07 20.21 0.55
CA MET A 165 -6.75 20.34 -0.05
C MET A 165 -5.76 19.53 0.75
N GLY A 166 -5.35 18.37 0.19
CA GLY A 166 -4.28 17.58 0.75
C GLY A 166 -2.95 18.26 0.55
N HIS A 167 -2.44 18.91 1.59
CA HIS A 167 -1.04 19.21 1.65
C HIS A 167 -0.27 18.01 2.18
N ARG A 168 0.96 17.83 1.68
CA ARG A 168 1.93 16.99 2.35
C ARG A 168 2.06 17.48 3.78
N PHE A 169 1.34 16.90 4.68
CA PHE A 169 1.72 17.00 6.07
C PHE A 169 2.71 15.89 6.36
N SER A 170 3.89 16.38 6.44
CA SER A 170 4.87 15.71 7.24
C SER A 170 4.31 15.40 8.63
#